data_a96e6c00d73655b9b073a9318aab3f37
#
_entry.id   a96e6c00d73655b9b073a9318aab3f37
#
_cell.length_a   1.000
_cell.length_b   1.000
_cell.length_c   1.000
_cell.angle_alpha   90.00
_cell.angle_beta   90.00
_cell.angle_gamma   90.00
#
_symmetry.space_group_name_H-M   'P 1'
#
loop_
_entity.id
_entity.type
_entity.pdbx_description
1 polymer ?
#
loop_
_entity_poly.entity_id
_entity_poly.type
_entity_poly.pdbx_seq_one_letter_code
_entity_poly.pdbx_strand_id
1 'polypeptide(L)'
;SRRAEVHIMPALGTHRMMTREEQIRFIGEDIPESAYRFHNWRTDTVKLGCVPASYVEEVSQGTSSLDIDVEVNRHLVDKSYDLVLSVGQVVPHEVVGMANYSKNILVGLGGRQMINQSHMVGAIYNLERIMGKVDTPVRLLFDYAEEHFLDKVPLAYLLTVTTEENRQARIHGIFAGASRRPFEKACELAKKWNITTLPARVPKVVAYLEPEEFTSTWVGNKAVYRSRMIVEDGGELLVLAPGLIHFGESE
;
A
#
# COMPACT_ATOMS: atom_id res chain seq x y z
N SER A 1 11.65 5.98 -34.56
CA SER A 1 10.90 5.59 -33.34
C SER A 1 10.52 6.84 -32.57
N ARG A 2 9.25 7.00 -32.24
CA ARG A 2 8.84 8.07 -31.32
C ARG A 2 9.36 7.69 -29.95
N ARG A 3 10.15 8.58 -29.31
CA ARG A 3 10.54 8.41 -27.90
C ARG A 3 9.33 8.76 -27.04
N ALA A 4 9.00 7.90 -26.08
CA ALA A 4 7.99 8.22 -25.07
C ALA A 4 8.57 9.27 -24.12
N GLU A 5 7.75 10.25 -23.73
CA GLU A 5 8.01 11.10 -22.59
C GLU A 5 7.53 10.34 -21.33
N VAL A 6 8.40 10.18 -20.35
CA VAL A 6 8.10 9.40 -19.14
C VAL A 6 8.20 10.30 -17.91
N HIS A 7 7.16 10.32 -17.11
CA HIS A 7 7.15 10.94 -15.79
C HIS A 7 7.09 9.86 -14.71
N ILE A 8 7.79 10.10 -13.61
CA ILE A 8 7.84 9.19 -12.48
C ILE A 8 7.28 9.91 -11.25
N MET A 9 6.29 9.30 -10.60
CA MET A 9 5.70 9.80 -9.37
C MET A 9 5.76 8.71 -8.30
N PRO A 10 6.61 8.86 -7.27
CA PRO A 10 6.60 7.95 -6.12
C PRO A 10 5.25 7.96 -5.41
N ALA A 11 4.70 6.78 -5.15
CA ALA A 11 3.41 6.59 -4.47
C ALA A 11 3.58 6.63 -2.94
N LEU A 12 3.83 7.82 -2.40
CA LEU A 12 4.29 8.04 -1.02
C LEU A 12 3.16 8.05 0.02
N GLY A 13 1.90 8.28 -0.38
CA GLY A 13 0.81 8.47 0.58
C GLY A 13 1.10 9.64 1.52
N THR A 14 1.16 9.38 2.82
CA THR A 14 1.45 10.39 3.85
C THR A 14 2.95 10.55 4.16
N HIS A 15 3.82 9.76 3.51
CA HIS A 15 5.26 9.86 3.73
C HIS A 15 5.84 11.14 3.13
N ARG A 16 7.00 11.57 3.66
CA ARG A 16 7.74 12.71 3.12
C ARG A 16 8.22 12.45 1.69
N MET A 17 8.49 13.53 0.99
CA MET A 17 9.10 13.43 -0.35
C MET A 17 10.49 12.77 -0.28
N MET A 18 10.79 11.99 -1.30
CA MET A 18 12.11 11.38 -1.46
C MET A 18 13.17 12.45 -1.77
N THR A 19 14.34 12.33 -1.14
CA THR A 19 15.51 13.11 -1.51
C THR A 19 16.08 12.63 -2.85
N ARG A 20 16.99 13.41 -3.47
CA ARG A 20 17.61 13.00 -4.72
C ARG A 20 18.42 11.70 -4.56
N GLU A 21 19.11 11.54 -3.45
CA GLU A 21 19.86 10.33 -3.13
C GLU A 21 18.96 9.10 -3.04
N GLU A 22 17.78 9.25 -2.41
CA GLU A 22 16.79 8.18 -2.34
C GLU A 22 16.20 7.85 -3.72
N GLN A 23 15.92 8.85 -4.56
CA GLN A 23 15.48 8.63 -5.94
C GLN A 23 16.51 7.82 -6.74
N ILE A 24 17.79 8.17 -6.65
CA ILE A 24 18.88 7.44 -7.31
C ILE A 24 18.97 6.01 -6.76
N ARG A 25 18.94 5.85 -5.44
CA ARG A 25 19.04 4.55 -4.77
C ARG A 25 17.91 3.60 -5.14
N PHE A 26 16.65 4.08 -5.17
CA PHE A 26 15.46 3.23 -5.32
C PHE A 26 14.95 3.11 -6.76
N ILE A 27 15.23 4.10 -7.60
CA ILE A 27 14.69 4.16 -8.97
C ILE A 27 15.79 4.05 -10.01
N GLY A 28 16.95 4.66 -9.77
CA GLY A 28 18.11 4.61 -10.66
C GLY A 28 18.69 5.98 -10.97
N GLU A 29 19.98 6.00 -11.27
CA GLU A 29 20.74 7.22 -11.58
C GLU A 29 20.46 7.79 -12.97
N ASP A 30 20.05 6.92 -13.91
CA ASP A 30 19.80 7.32 -15.31
C ASP A 30 18.52 8.16 -15.49
N ILE A 31 17.71 8.32 -14.44
CA ILE A 31 16.46 9.07 -14.50
C ILE A 31 16.73 10.56 -14.18
N PRO A 32 16.49 11.46 -15.16
CA PRO A 32 16.71 12.89 -14.93
C PRO A 32 15.70 13.44 -13.92
N GLU A 33 16.12 14.44 -13.14
CA GLU A 33 15.27 15.07 -12.13
C GLU A 33 13.99 15.67 -12.74
N SER A 34 14.07 16.18 -13.96
CA SER A 34 12.93 16.73 -14.69
C SER A 34 11.80 15.71 -14.99
N ALA A 35 12.10 14.40 -14.94
CA ALA A 35 11.11 13.35 -15.11
C ALA A 35 10.26 13.12 -13.87
N TYR A 36 10.74 13.56 -12.70
CA TYR A 36 9.99 13.34 -11.46
C TYR A 36 8.81 14.29 -11.33
N ARG A 37 7.71 13.77 -10.81
CA ARG A 37 6.54 14.49 -10.34
C ARG A 37 6.37 14.18 -8.85
N PHE A 38 5.89 15.17 -8.10
CA PHE A 38 5.76 15.04 -6.65
C PHE A 38 4.28 14.87 -6.28
N HIS A 39 4.08 14.22 -5.16
CA HIS A 39 2.77 14.04 -4.57
C HIS A 39 2.76 14.64 -3.17
N ASN A 40 1.89 15.63 -2.98
CA ASN A 40 1.55 16.13 -1.66
C ASN A 40 0.06 15.82 -1.40
N TRP A 41 -0.17 14.85 -0.54
CA TRP A 41 -1.51 14.37 -0.20
C TRP A 41 -2.43 15.45 0.41
N ARG A 42 -1.88 16.59 0.85
CA ARG A 42 -2.62 17.72 1.41
C ARG A 42 -3.07 18.74 0.36
N THR A 43 -2.30 18.92 -0.73
CA THR A 43 -2.47 20.05 -1.67
C THR A 43 -2.61 19.66 -3.13
N ASP A 44 -2.11 18.47 -3.53
CA ASP A 44 -2.01 18.11 -4.95
C ASP A 44 -3.12 17.18 -5.41
N THR A 45 -4.16 17.04 -4.59
CA THR A 45 -5.26 16.13 -4.86
C THR A 45 -6.50 16.83 -5.37
N VAL A 46 -7.34 16.08 -6.04
CA VAL A 46 -8.67 16.46 -6.50
C VAL A 46 -9.68 15.42 -6.07
N LYS A 47 -10.85 15.85 -5.60
CA LYS A 47 -11.96 14.97 -5.28
C LYS A 47 -12.72 14.61 -6.56
N LEU A 48 -12.89 13.32 -6.80
CA LEU A 48 -13.59 12.79 -7.97
C LEU A 48 -15.05 12.43 -7.68
N GLY A 49 -15.35 12.09 -6.42
CA GLY A 49 -16.66 11.67 -5.96
C GLY A 49 -16.58 11.09 -4.56
N CYS A 50 -17.54 10.23 -4.22
CA CYS A 50 -17.47 9.47 -2.96
C CYS A 50 -17.98 8.04 -3.14
N VAL A 51 -17.42 7.12 -2.37
CA VAL A 51 -17.99 5.79 -2.16
C VAL A 51 -19.12 5.95 -1.14
N PRO A 52 -20.37 5.56 -1.47
CA PRO A 52 -21.51 5.84 -0.61
C PRO A 52 -21.48 5.00 0.69
N ALA A 53 -21.98 5.57 1.77
CA ALA A 53 -22.06 4.94 3.10
C ALA A 53 -22.76 3.57 3.06
N SER A 54 -23.78 3.41 2.22
CA SER A 54 -24.50 2.14 2.04
C SER A 54 -23.60 1.02 1.50
N TYR A 55 -22.71 1.33 0.56
CA TYR A 55 -21.73 0.36 0.06
C TYR A 55 -20.65 0.05 1.11
N VAL A 56 -20.20 1.07 1.84
CA VAL A 56 -19.25 0.89 2.96
C VAL A 56 -19.84 -0.03 4.02
N GLU A 57 -21.10 0.15 4.38
CA GLU A 57 -21.83 -0.67 5.35
C GLU A 57 -21.94 -2.13 4.86
N GLU A 58 -22.31 -2.33 3.60
CA GLU A 58 -22.40 -3.65 2.98
C GLU A 58 -21.06 -4.40 3.05
N VAL A 59 -19.98 -3.82 2.49
CA VAL A 59 -18.68 -4.51 2.40
C VAL A 59 -18.00 -4.68 3.76
N SER A 60 -18.29 -3.79 4.71
CA SER A 60 -17.78 -3.87 6.09
C SER A 60 -18.65 -4.74 7.02
N GLN A 61 -19.71 -5.36 6.50
CA GLN A 61 -20.63 -6.18 7.29
C GLN A 61 -21.25 -5.40 8.45
N GLY A 62 -21.62 -4.15 8.20
CA GLY A 62 -22.26 -3.28 9.18
C GLY A 62 -21.31 -2.65 10.23
N THR A 63 -20.00 -2.87 10.13
CA THR A 63 -19.06 -2.29 11.11
C THR A 63 -18.77 -0.81 10.87
N SER A 64 -19.01 -0.32 9.67
CA SER A 64 -18.79 1.08 9.29
C SER A 64 -19.85 1.55 8.31
N SER A 65 -20.34 2.78 8.50
CA SER A 65 -21.33 3.41 7.62
C SER A 65 -20.99 4.90 7.50
N LEU A 66 -20.17 5.25 6.50
CA LEU A 66 -19.76 6.63 6.22
C LEU A 66 -19.43 6.79 4.74
N ASP A 67 -19.67 7.96 4.19
CA ASP A 67 -19.22 8.30 2.85
C ASP A 67 -17.69 8.45 2.84
N ILE A 68 -17.04 7.87 1.81
CA ILE A 68 -15.58 7.96 1.65
C ILE A 68 -15.27 8.81 0.43
N ASP A 69 -14.65 9.96 0.66
CA ASP A 69 -14.24 10.87 -0.41
C ASP A 69 -13.14 10.23 -1.25
N VAL A 70 -13.36 10.13 -2.56
CA VAL A 70 -12.36 9.62 -3.51
C VAL A 70 -11.52 10.80 -3.98
N GLU A 71 -10.34 10.90 -3.39
CA GLU A 71 -9.36 11.95 -3.68
C GLU A 71 -8.08 11.32 -4.22
N VAL A 72 -7.60 11.82 -5.36
CA VAL A 72 -6.34 11.35 -5.99
C VAL A 72 -5.51 12.54 -6.47
N ASN A 73 -4.21 12.31 -6.68
CA ASN A 73 -3.34 13.31 -7.26
C ASN A 73 -3.88 13.78 -8.62
N ARG A 74 -3.89 15.11 -8.83
CA ARG A 74 -4.45 15.74 -10.05
C ARG A 74 -3.79 15.28 -11.33
N HIS A 75 -2.49 14.93 -11.30
CA HIS A 75 -1.78 14.40 -12.46
C HIS A 75 -2.33 13.05 -12.94
N LEU A 76 -2.94 12.27 -12.05
CA LEU A 76 -3.50 10.97 -12.41
C LEU A 76 -4.68 11.10 -13.38
N VAL A 77 -5.46 12.17 -13.24
CA VAL A 77 -6.63 12.46 -14.08
C VAL A 77 -6.35 13.47 -15.19
N ASP A 78 -5.07 13.83 -15.37
CA ASP A 78 -4.61 14.64 -16.49
C ASP A 78 -4.70 13.81 -17.77
N LYS A 79 -5.51 14.27 -18.71
CA LYS A 79 -5.77 13.58 -19.98
C LYS A 79 -4.58 13.59 -20.97
N SER A 80 -3.45 14.20 -20.57
CA SER A 80 -2.23 14.23 -21.37
C SER A 80 -1.47 12.90 -21.37
N TYR A 81 -1.74 12.00 -20.44
CA TYR A 81 -1.08 10.71 -20.34
C TYR A 81 -1.80 9.64 -21.16
N ASP A 82 -1.05 8.96 -22.05
CA ASP A 82 -1.52 7.82 -22.83
C ASP A 82 -1.51 6.52 -22.02
N LEU A 83 -0.70 6.46 -20.94
CA LEU A 83 -0.59 5.32 -20.04
C LEU A 83 -0.16 5.79 -18.65
N VAL A 84 -0.84 5.29 -17.63
CA VAL A 84 -0.42 5.36 -16.23
C VAL A 84 -0.07 3.96 -15.77
N LEU A 85 1.21 3.69 -15.55
CA LEU A 85 1.71 2.38 -15.13
C LEU A 85 2.05 2.39 -13.64
N SER A 86 1.26 1.70 -12.82
CA SER A 86 1.56 1.48 -11.40
C SER A 86 2.46 0.26 -11.23
N VAL A 87 3.64 0.47 -10.67
CA VAL A 87 4.64 -0.59 -10.45
C VAL A 87 4.82 -0.82 -8.97
N GLY A 88 4.89 -2.09 -8.53
CA GLY A 88 5.25 -2.38 -7.15
C GLY A 88 5.01 -3.82 -6.71
N GLN A 89 5.37 -4.10 -5.46
CA GLN A 89 5.36 -5.41 -4.85
C GLN A 89 4.01 -5.71 -4.17
N VAL A 90 3.50 -6.93 -4.36
CA VAL A 90 2.34 -7.45 -3.63
C VAL A 90 2.82 -8.26 -2.43
N VAL A 91 2.47 -7.79 -1.24
CA VAL A 91 2.79 -8.41 0.06
C VAL A 91 1.61 -8.29 1.01
N PRO A 92 1.51 -9.10 2.07
CA PRO A 92 0.51 -8.94 3.12
C PRO A 92 0.55 -7.54 3.74
N HIS A 93 -0.64 -6.96 3.98
CA HIS A 93 -0.78 -5.60 4.50
C HIS A 93 -1.89 -5.53 5.55
N GLU A 94 -1.60 -4.83 6.64
CA GLU A 94 -2.44 -4.75 7.84
C GLU A 94 -3.79 -4.05 7.63
N VAL A 95 -3.88 -3.09 6.71
CA VAL A 95 -5.11 -2.28 6.50
C VAL A 95 -5.92 -2.77 5.31
N VAL A 96 -5.27 -3.16 4.22
CA VAL A 96 -5.95 -3.47 2.95
C VAL A 96 -5.90 -4.95 2.58
N GLY A 97 -5.27 -5.77 3.43
CA GLY A 97 -5.10 -7.21 3.23
C GLY A 97 -3.87 -7.57 2.43
N MET A 98 -3.79 -7.15 1.18
CA MET A 98 -2.61 -7.26 0.31
C MET A 98 -2.24 -5.89 -0.23
N ALA A 99 -0.96 -5.55 -0.24
CA ALA A 99 -0.45 -4.27 -0.71
C ALA A 99 -0.54 -4.12 -2.23
N ASN A 100 -0.26 -2.91 -2.72
CA ASN A 100 -0.20 -2.55 -4.12
C ASN A 100 -1.57 -2.59 -4.86
N TYR A 101 -1.56 -2.64 -6.21
CA TYR A 101 -2.73 -2.52 -7.07
C TYR A 101 -3.45 -1.19 -6.79
N SER A 102 -4.78 -1.16 -6.71
CA SER A 102 -5.58 0.05 -6.45
C SER A 102 -5.15 0.84 -5.20
N LYS A 103 -4.48 0.21 -4.22
CA LYS A 103 -3.91 0.90 -3.06
C LYS A 103 -2.82 1.92 -3.44
N ASN A 104 -1.96 1.61 -4.41
CA ASN A 104 -0.93 2.57 -4.84
C ASN A 104 -1.55 3.84 -5.41
N ILE A 105 -2.68 3.72 -6.05
CA ILE A 105 -3.42 4.83 -6.65
C ILE A 105 -4.19 5.60 -5.57
N LEU A 106 -4.99 4.91 -4.77
CA LEU A 106 -5.96 5.53 -3.87
C LEU A 106 -5.40 5.88 -2.48
N VAL A 107 -4.28 5.29 -2.11
CA VAL A 107 -3.53 5.66 -0.89
C VAL A 107 -2.18 6.29 -1.26
N GLY A 108 -1.40 5.62 -2.11
CA GLY A 108 -0.08 6.11 -2.51
C GLY A 108 -0.09 7.48 -3.20
N LEU A 109 -1.13 7.76 -3.98
CA LEU A 109 -1.42 9.04 -4.62
C LEU A 109 -2.75 9.64 -4.15
N GLY A 110 -3.28 9.15 -3.03
CA GLY A 110 -4.56 9.58 -2.46
C GLY A 110 -4.48 10.88 -1.67
N GLY A 111 -5.64 11.49 -1.47
CA GLY A 111 -5.79 12.65 -0.61
C GLY A 111 -6.11 12.28 0.84
N ARG A 112 -6.19 13.32 1.67
CA ARG A 112 -6.36 13.18 3.12
C ARG A 112 -7.56 12.36 3.51
N GLN A 113 -8.71 12.64 2.91
CA GLN A 113 -9.96 11.98 3.28
C GLN A 113 -9.95 10.52 2.85
N MET A 114 -9.53 10.25 1.60
CA MET A 114 -9.41 8.90 1.08
C MET A 114 -8.52 8.03 1.97
N ILE A 115 -7.35 8.53 2.36
CA ILE A 115 -6.41 7.80 3.21
C ILE A 115 -7.02 7.56 4.60
N ASN A 116 -7.45 8.63 5.28
CA ASN A 116 -7.90 8.53 6.67
C ASN A 116 -9.17 7.67 6.81
N GLN A 117 -10.16 7.90 5.95
CA GLN A 117 -11.44 7.20 6.02
C GLN A 117 -11.30 5.71 5.68
N SER A 118 -10.52 5.37 4.64
CA SER A 118 -10.26 3.96 4.30
C SER A 118 -9.49 3.22 5.40
N HIS A 119 -8.51 3.90 6.03
CA HIS A 119 -7.75 3.32 7.14
C HIS A 119 -8.63 3.14 8.39
N MET A 120 -9.56 4.07 8.64
CA MET A 120 -10.52 3.95 9.73
C MET A 120 -11.44 2.73 9.54
N VAL A 121 -11.96 2.50 8.32
CA VAL A 121 -12.74 1.29 8.02
C VAL A 121 -11.91 0.02 8.29
N GLY A 122 -10.66 -0.01 7.87
CA GLY A 122 -9.76 -1.14 8.12
C GLY A 122 -9.51 -1.38 9.60
N ALA A 123 -9.31 -0.31 10.38
CA ALA A 123 -9.08 -0.41 11.82
C ALA A 123 -10.32 -0.95 12.57
N ILE A 124 -11.50 -0.43 12.24
CA ILE A 124 -12.78 -0.87 12.85
C ILE A 124 -13.10 -2.32 12.47
N TYR A 125 -12.84 -2.72 11.22
CA TYR A 125 -13.12 -4.09 10.75
C TYR A 125 -12.23 -5.15 11.40
N ASN A 126 -11.11 -4.77 11.95
CA ASN A 126 -10.11 -5.57 12.65
C ASN A 126 -9.03 -6.19 11.74
N LEU A 127 -7.77 -5.97 12.13
CA LEU A 127 -6.57 -6.39 11.40
C LEU A 127 -6.47 -7.91 11.20
N GLU A 128 -6.89 -8.72 12.18
CA GLU A 128 -6.88 -10.18 12.06
C GLU A 128 -7.83 -10.69 10.97
N ARG A 129 -8.88 -9.91 10.67
CA ARG A 129 -9.82 -10.21 9.60
C ARG A 129 -9.34 -9.75 8.24
N ILE A 130 -8.28 -8.93 8.19
CA ILE A 130 -7.79 -8.24 6.99
C ILE A 130 -6.48 -8.85 6.48
N MET A 131 -5.46 -8.93 7.31
CA MET A 131 -4.08 -9.20 6.87
C MET A 131 -3.97 -10.47 6.02
N GLY A 132 -3.34 -10.33 4.84
CA GLY A 132 -3.11 -11.44 3.91
C GLY A 132 -4.34 -11.88 3.12
N LYS A 133 -5.51 -11.25 3.30
CA LYS A 133 -6.72 -11.53 2.50
C LYS A 133 -6.79 -10.66 1.26
N VAL A 134 -7.39 -11.19 0.19
CA VAL A 134 -7.56 -10.49 -1.09
C VAL A 134 -8.79 -9.59 -1.03
N ASP A 135 -9.92 -10.17 -0.60
CA ASP A 135 -11.18 -9.47 -0.47
C ASP A 135 -11.35 -8.98 0.96
N THR A 136 -11.10 -7.71 1.15
CA THR A 136 -11.29 -6.99 2.41
C THR A 136 -12.20 -5.79 2.17
N PRO A 137 -12.90 -5.28 3.17
CA PRO A 137 -13.71 -4.07 2.99
C PRO A 137 -12.93 -2.94 2.32
N VAL A 138 -11.72 -2.66 2.78
CA VAL A 138 -10.89 -1.59 2.23
C VAL A 138 -10.49 -1.86 0.78
N ARG A 139 -10.18 -3.11 0.42
CA ARG A 139 -9.90 -3.46 -0.98
C ARG A 139 -11.13 -3.26 -1.86
N LEU A 140 -12.29 -3.69 -1.43
CA LEU A 140 -13.54 -3.53 -2.17
C LEU A 140 -13.92 -2.06 -2.34
N LEU A 141 -13.66 -1.20 -1.35
CA LEU A 141 -13.80 0.24 -1.47
C LEU A 141 -12.89 0.82 -2.56
N PHE A 142 -11.64 0.37 -2.64
CA PHE A 142 -10.70 0.82 -3.66
C PHE A 142 -11.09 0.32 -5.05
N ASP A 143 -11.55 -0.90 -5.18
CA ASP A 143 -12.01 -1.46 -6.43
C ASP A 143 -13.26 -0.70 -6.93
N TYR A 144 -14.20 -0.38 -6.04
CA TYR A 144 -15.35 0.49 -6.34
C TYR A 144 -14.89 1.87 -6.82
N ALA A 145 -13.95 2.49 -6.11
CA ALA A 145 -13.46 3.82 -6.47
C ALA A 145 -12.74 3.82 -7.83
N GLU A 146 -11.97 2.78 -8.14
CA GLU A 146 -11.30 2.62 -9.44
C GLU A 146 -12.32 2.45 -10.56
N GLU A 147 -13.32 1.59 -10.37
CA GLU A 147 -14.34 1.31 -11.37
C GLU A 147 -15.22 2.51 -11.69
N HIS A 148 -15.61 3.30 -10.68
CA HIS A 148 -16.59 4.37 -10.85
C HIS A 148 -15.98 5.75 -11.13
N PHE A 149 -14.73 5.98 -10.72
CA PHE A 149 -14.12 7.31 -10.79
C PHE A 149 -12.82 7.36 -11.59
N LEU A 150 -12.18 6.21 -11.87
CA LEU A 150 -10.93 6.14 -12.63
C LEU A 150 -11.07 5.36 -13.95
N ASP A 151 -12.28 5.05 -14.38
CA ASP A 151 -12.59 4.31 -15.60
C ASP A 151 -12.00 4.92 -16.87
N LYS A 152 -11.75 6.23 -16.88
CA LYS A 152 -11.16 7.00 -18.01
C LYS A 152 -9.65 7.19 -17.90
N VAL A 153 -9.04 6.77 -16.79
CA VAL A 153 -7.58 6.82 -16.63
C VAL A 153 -6.99 5.60 -17.33
N PRO A 154 -6.02 5.74 -18.22
CA PRO A 154 -5.40 4.62 -18.94
C PRO A 154 -4.46 3.83 -18.02
N LEU A 155 -5.03 3.25 -16.95
CA LEU A 155 -4.32 2.64 -15.84
C LEU A 155 -3.96 1.19 -16.15
N ALA A 156 -2.72 0.84 -15.87
CA ALA A 156 -2.22 -0.53 -15.91
C ALA A 156 -1.29 -0.79 -14.72
N TYR A 157 -1.11 -2.05 -14.38
CA TYR A 157 -0.34 -2.50 -13.23
C TYR A 157 0.78 -3.44 -13.66
N LEU A 158 1.96 -3.27 -13.07
CA LEU A 158 3.07 -4.20 -13.12
C LEU A 158 3.41 -4.62 -11.69
N LEU A 159 2.94 -5.81 -11.32
CA LEU A 159 2.96 -6.30 -9.95
C LEU A 159 4.04 -7.37 -9.79
N THR A 160 4.86 -7.24 -8.77
CA THR A 160 5.90 -8.21 -8.46
C THR A 160 5.60 -8.95 -7.16
N VAL A 161 6.07 -10.18 -7.05
CA VAL A 161 6.16 -10.92 -5.79
C VAL A 161 7.62 -11.22 -5.55
N THR A 162 8.15 -10.71 -4.46
CA THR A 162 9.58 -10.83 -4.12
C THR A 162 9.76 -11.29 -2.68
N THR A 163 10.91 -11.87 -2.40
CA THR A 163 11.48 -12.05 -1.06
C THR A 163 12.88 -11.49 -1.03
N GLU A 164 13.42 -11.27 0.15
CA GLU A 164 14.81 -10.95 0.34
C GLU A 164 15.60 -12.22 0.73
N GLU A 165 16.72 -12.46 0.05
CA GLU A 165 17.63 -13.52 0.36
C GLU A 165 19.06 -12.96 0.28
N ASN A 166 19.83 -13.02 1.38
CA ASN A 166 21.18 -12.47 1.46
C ASN A 166 21.28 -10.98 1.05
N ARG A 167 20.33 -10.15 1.46
CA ARG A 167 20.21 -8.72 1.09
C ARG A 167 20.00 -8.48 -0.41
N GLN A 168 19.54 -9.47 -1.13
CA GLN A 168 19.19 -9.35 -2.54
C GLN A 168 17.72 -9.68 -2.74
N ALA A 169 17.04 -8.86 -3.52
CA ALA A 169 15.66 -9.12 -3.91
C ALA A 169 15.60 -10.30 -4.86
N ARG A 170 14.81 -11.31 -4.52
CA ARG A 170 14.50 -12.46 -5.37
C ARG A 170 13.09 -12.34 -5.90
N ILE A 171 12.95 -12.24 -7.21
CA ILE A 171 11.65 -12.14 -7.89
C ILE A 171 11.10 -13.55 -8.08
N HIS A 172 9.90 -13.82 -7.54
CA HIS A 172 9.17 -15.09 -7.70
C HIS A 172 8.14 -15.03 -8.82
N GLY A 173 7.65 -13.83 -9.16
CA GLY A 173 6.71 -13.63 -10.26
C GLY A 173 6.49 -12.18 -10.59
N ILE A 174 6.10 -11.96 -11.86
CA ILE A 174 5.73 -10.65 -12.42
C ILE A 174 4.37 -10.82 -13.09
N PHE A 175 3.43 -9.93 -12.77
CA PHE A 175 2.06 -9.96 -13.26
C PHE A 175 1.70 -8.58 -13.80
N ALA A 176 1.23 -8.51 -15.06
CA ALA A 176 0.91 -7.25 -15.70
C ALA A 176 -0.49 -7.25 -16.32
N GLY A 177 -1.15 -6.11 -16.29
CA GLY A 177 -2.46 -5.88 -16.93
C GLY A 177 -3.26 -4.76 -16.26
N ALA A 178 -4.39 -4.42 -16.89
CA ALA A 178 -5.29 -3.36 -16.43
C ALA A 178 -6.46 -3.88 -15.59
N SER A 179 -6.66 -5.20 -15.49
CA SER A 179 -7.76 -5.79 -14.71
C SER A 179 -7.27 -6.27 -13.35
N ARG A 180 -8.20 -6.67 -12.49
CA ARG A 180 -7.92 -7.24 -11.16
C ARG A 180 -7.19 -8.59 -11.21
N ARG A 181 -7.35 -9.37 -12.28
CA ARG A 181 -6.81 -10.74 -12.39
C ARG A 181 -5.29 -10.86 -12.17
N PRO A 182 -4.41 -9.98 -12.71
CA PRO A 182 -2.97 -9.97 -12.35
C PRO A 182 -2.72 -9.82 -10.85
N PHE A 183 -3.50 -8.97 -10.17
CA PHE A 183 -3.39 -8.78 -8.73
C PHE A 183 -3.79 -10.04 -7.94
N GLU A 184 -4.88 -10.69 -8.30
CA GLU A 184 -5.32 -11.95 -7.67
C GLU A 184 -4.25 -13.04 -7.78
N LYS A 185 -3.66 -13.22 -8.97
CA LYS A 185 -2.55 -14.15 -9.17
C LYS A 185 -1.29 -13.78 -8.38
N ALA A 186 -0.98 -12.50 -8.30
CA ALA A 186 0.13 -12.01 -7.48
C ALA A 186 -0.14 -12.28 -5.99
N CYS A 187 -1.38 -12.12 -5.52
CA CYS A 187 -1.76 -12.42 -4.14
C CYS A 187 -1.63 -13.91 -3.80
N GLU A 188 -2.05 -14.81 -4.71
CA GLU A 188 -1.89 -16.26 -4.53
C GLU A 188 -0.40 -16.62 -4.36
N LEU A 189 0.46 -16.06 -5.19
CA LEU A 189 1.90 -16.28 -5.09
C LEU A 189 2.51 -15.62 -3.85
N ALA A 190 2.09 -14.39 -3.51
CA ALA A 190 2.56 -13.69 -2.32
C ALA A 190 2.20 -14.41 -1.02
N LYS A 191 1.01 -14.99 -0.92
CA LYS A 191 0.62 -15.84 0.22
C LYS A 191 1.60 -17.00 0.42
N LYS A 192 2.04 -17.63 -0.67
CA LYS A 192 2.98 -18.76 -0.60
C LYS A 192 4.37 -18.34 -0.10
N TRP A 193 4.83 -17.14 -0.45
CA TRP A 193 6.21 -16.72 -0.17
C TRP A 193 6.34 -15.74 1.00
N ASN A 194 5.30 -14.98 1.31
CA ASN A 194 5.35 -13.92 2.32
C ASN A 194 4.48 -14.19 3.56
N ILE A 195 3.82 -15.36 3.64
CA ILE A 195 3.06 -15.76 4.82
C ILE A 195 3.60 -17.08 5.36
N THR A 196 3.99 -17.08 6.62
CA THR A 196 4.33 -18.29 7.35
C THR A 196 3.19 -18.67 8.28
N THR A 197 2.68 -19.89 8.16
CA THR A 197 1.63 -20.40 9.06
C THR A 197 2.30 -21.26 10.15
N LEU A 198 1.97 -20.96 11.39
CA LEU A 198 2.40 -21.77 12.55
C LEU A 198 1.28 -22.72 12.95
N PRO A 199 1.62 -23.93 13.48
CA PRO A 199 0.62 -24.91 13.92
C PRO A 199 -0.15 -24.46 15.17
N ALA A 200 0.44 -23.57 15.97
CA ALA A 200 -0.18 -22.99 17.18
C ALA A 200 0.42 -21.60 17.47
N ARG A 201 -0.27 -20.84 18.28
CA ARG A 201 0.28 -19.61 18.87
C ARG A 201 1.44 -19.95 19.79
N VAL A 202 2.33 -18.98 20.01
CA VAL A 202 3.55 -19.17 20.81
C VAL A 202 3.56 -18.21 22.01
N PRO A 203 4.15 -18.62 23.16
CA PRO A 203 4.16 -17.78 24.36
C PRO A 203 5.07 -16.57 24.24
N LYS A 204 6.05 -16.60 23.33
CA LYS A 204 6.99 -15.48 23.16
C LYS A 204 7.38 -15.30 21.69
N VAL A 205 7.39 -14.03 21.25
CA VAL A 205 7.87 -13.62 19.92
C VAL A 205 8.92 -12.53 20.08
N VAL A 206 9.99 -12.63 19.33
CA VAL A 206 10.98 -11.56 19.17
C VAL A 206 10.89 -11.03 17.75
N ALA A 207 10.57 -9.76 17.61
CA ALA A 207 10.52 -9.05 16.32
C ALA A 207 11.73 -8.11 16.21
N TYR A 208 12.53 -8.29 15.18
CA TYR A 208 13.62 -7.37 14.86
C TYR A 208 13.19 -6.45 13.71
N LEU A 209 13.40 -5.16 13.88
CA LEU A 209 13.11 -4.14 12.89
C LEU A 209 14.40 -3.64 12.25
N GLU A 210 14.46 -3.71 10.91
CA GLU A 210 15.62 -3.26 10.14
C GLU A 210 15.86 -1.75 10.36
N PRO A 211 17.06 -1.33 10.81
CA PRO A 211 17.33 0.05 11.20
C PRO A 211 17.13 1.09 10.08
N GLU A 212 17.40 0.70 8.84
CA GLU A 212 17.29 1.62 7.70
C GLU A 212 15.82 1.88 7.29
N GLU A 213 14.91 0.93 7.58
CA GLU A 213 13.49 1.03 7.22
C GLU A 213 12.64 1.61 8.37
N PHE A 214 12.94 1.19 9.62
CA PHE A 214 12.08 1.48 10.77
C PHE A 214 12.69 2.55 11.67
N THR A 215 12.58 3.81 11.24
CA THR A 215 13.17 4.95 11.95
C THR A 215 12.20 5.67 12.89
N SER A 216 10.90 5.39 12.82
CA SER A 216 9.87 6.00 13.67
C SER A 216 8.99 4.94 14.35
N THR A 217 8.39 5.29 15.50
CA THR A 217 7.42 4.40 16.18
C THR A 217 6.18 4.16 15.34
N TRP A 218 5.78 5.09 14.49
CA TRP A 218 4.67 4.94 13.56
C TRP A 218 4.87 3.74 12.62
N VAL A 219 6.03 3.67 11.97
CA VAL A 219 6.36 2.54 11.08
C VAL A 219 6.69 1.28 11.90
N GLY A 220 7.37 1.44 13.04
CA GLY A 220 7.77 0.37 13.96
C GLY A 220 6.59 -0.42 14.55
N ASN A 221 5.40 0.18 14.66
CA ASN A 221 4.18 -0.52 15.08
C ASN A 221 3.81 -1.71 14.17
N LYS A 222 4.38 -1.81 12.97
CA LYS A 222 4.23 -2.98 12.10
C LYS A 222 4.72 -4.27 12.78
N ALA A 223 5.70 -4.20 13.68
CA ALA A 223 6.11 -5.34 14.49
C ALA A 223 4.95 -5.92 15.30
N VAL A 224 4.14 -5.05 15.93
CA VAL A 224 2.96 -5.46 16.69
C VAL A 224 1.88 -6.00 15.75
N TYR A 225 1.54 -5.26 14.69
CA TYR A 225 0.47 -5.64 13.76
C TYR A 225 0.72 -6.99 13.08
N ARG A 226 1.96 -7.30 12.73
CA ARG A 226 2.32 -8.50 12.00
C ARG A 226 2.55 -9.72 12.89
N SER A 227 2.86 -9.53 14.17
CA SER A 227 3.18 -10.63 15.10
C SER A 227 2.07 -10.94 16.11
N ARG A 228 1.16 -10.01 16.40
CA ARG A 228 0.12 -10.20 17.43
C ARG A 228 -0.77 -11.44 17.21
N MET A 229 -0.93 -11.87 15.97
CA MET A 229 -1.76 -13.05 15.64
C MET A 229 -1.11 -14.37 16.04
N ILE A 230 0.22 -14.39 16.24
CA ILE A 230 0.97 -15.60 16.56
C ILE A 230 1.34 -15.67 18.05
N VAL A 231 1.21 -14.58 18.79
CA VAL A 231 1.41 -14.56 20.25
C VAL A 231 0.14 -15.08 20.92
N GLU A 232 0.27 -16.00 21.88
CA GLU A 232 -0.84 -16.50 22.68
C GLU A 232 -1.34 -15.42 23.68
N ASP A 233 -2.55 -15.57 24.18
CA ASP A 233 -3.12 -14.66 25.17
C ASP A 233 -2.30 -14.70 26.46
N GLY A 234 -1.82 -13.54 26.93
CA GLY A 234 -0.87 -13.42 28.03
C GLY A 234 0.59 -13.65 27.67
N GLY A 235 0.89 -13.93 26.39
CA GLY A 235 2.25 -14.09 25.90
C GLY A 235 3.02 -12.77 25.77
N GLU A 236 4.29 -12.86 25.38
CA GLU A 236 5.23 -11.75 25.33
C GLU A 236 5.66 -11.46 23.89
N LEU A 237 5.62 -10.18 23.48
CA LEU A 237 6.24 -9.67 22.26
C LEU A 237 7.40 -8.73 22.62
N LEU A 238 8.63 -9.15 22.31
CA LEU A 238 9.82 -8.30 22.41
C LEU A 238 10.14 -7.69 21.06
N VAL A 239 10.13 -6.35 20.97
CA VAL A 239 10.49 -5.63 19.73
C VAL A 239 11.89 -5.04 19.88
N LEU A 240 12.79 -5.44 18.99
CA LEU A 240 14.15 -4.90 18.86
C LEU A 240 14.16 -3.91 17.70
N ALA A 241 14.28 -2.62 17.98
CA ALA A 241 14.19 -1.53 17.02
C ALA A 241 15.42 -0.59 17.10
N PRO A 242 16.61 -1.04 16.68
CA PRO A 242 17.86 -0.26 16.86
C PRO A 242 17.92 1.01 16.02
N GLY A 243 17.14 1.13 14.94
CA GLY A 243 17.07 2.30 14.06
C GLY A 243 16.05 3.36 14.49
N LEU A 244 15.34 3.15 15.61
CA LEU A 244 14.28 4.06 16.03
C LEU A 244 14.85 5.36 16.59
N ILE A 245 14.61 6.47 15.87
CA ILE A 245 15.10 7.81 16.24
C ILE A 245 13.95 8.83 16.41
N HIS A 246 12.74 8.51 15.93
CA HIS A 246 11.56 9.38 16.05
C HIS A 246 10.44 8.70 16.81
N PHE A 247 9.77 9.47 17.69
CA PHE A 247 8.55 9.06 18.33
C PHE A 247 7.36 9.68 17.58
N GLY A 248 6.38 8.87 17.14
CA GLY A 248 5.27 9.31 16.31
C GLY A 248 5.54 9.11 14.82
N GLU A 249 4.95 9.98 13.99
CA GLU A 249 5.14 10.00 12.53
C GLU A 249 6.53 10.51 12.15
N SER A 250 7.00 10.11 10.97
CA SER A 250 8.18 10.74 10.35
C SER A 250 7.75 12.10 9.79
N GLU A 251 8.42 13.16 10.20
CA GLU A 251 8.21 14.52 9.66
C GLU A 251 8.64 14.64 8.19
#